data_33b40a41697e71745a2bdd174e17c38c
#
_entry.id   33b40a41697e71745a2bdd174e17c38c
#
_cell.length_a   1.000
_cell.length_b   1.000
_cell.length_c   1.000
_cell.angle_alpha   90.00
_cell.angle_beta   90.00
_cell.angle_gamma   90.00
#
_symmetry.space_group_name_H-M   'P 1'
#
loop_
_entity.id
_entity.type
_entity.pdbx_description
1 polymer ?
#
loop_
_entity_poly.entity_id
_entity_poly.type
_entity_poly.pdbx_seq_one_letter_code
_entity_poly.pdbx_strand_id
1 'polypeptide(L)'
;MKKLLLGFLLLTIFSAVNAQDPAKKKLVFNPKNPTYEVEATCGTCMFKMEGKGCLLAIKFKGKNYFVDGTDLDDHGDAHDSEGFCNAIKKAKVQGSIVKDRFEVTYFELIKK
;
A
#
# COMPACT_ATOMS: atom_id res chain seq x y z
N MET A 1 -11.27 -37.70 50.27
CA MET A 1 -11.17 -37.34 49.94
C MET A 1 -10.71 -36.83 49.08
N LYS A 2 -10.59 -36.61 48.51
CA LYS A 2 -10.34 -36.14 47.79
C LYS A 2 -10.18 -35.41 47.07
N LYS A 3 -9.94 -35.06 46.52
CA LYS A 3 -9.81 -34.39 45.88
C LYS A 3 -9.64 -34.03 44.94
N LEU A 4 -9.59 -33.78 44.33
CA LEU A 4 -9.56 -33.33 43.46
C LEU A 4 -9.17 -32.57 42.86
N LEU A 5 -8.67 -32.40 42.30
CA LEU A 5 -8.30 -31.68 41.68
C LEU A 5 -8.43 -31.25 40.71
N LEU A 6 -8.48 -30.72 40.31
CA LEU A 6 -8.60 -30.27 39.42
C LEU A 6 -7.96 -29.83 38.65
N GLY A 7 -7.71 -29.89 38.06
CA GLY A 7 -7.15 -29.61 37.27
C GLY A 7 -7.38 -28.62 36.44
N PHE A 8 -7.26 -28.02 36.43
CA PHE A 8 -7.54 -27.14 35.79
C PHE A 8 -6.76 -26.75 34.79
N LEU A 9 -6.92 -26.97 33.88
CA LEU A 9 -6.31 -26.71 32.87
C LEU A 9 -6.44 -25.54 32.31
N LEU A 10 -5.75 -24.83 32.33
CA LEU A 10 -5.80 -23.73 31.75
C LEU A 10 -5.40 -23.69 30.46
N LEU A 11 -6.14 -23.70 29.63
CA LEU A 11 -5.84 -23.59 28.43
C LEU A 11 -5.64 -22.34 27.94
N THR A 12 -4.67 -21.84 27.87
CA THR A 12 -4.48 -20.66 27.30
C THR A 12 -4.37 -20.76 25.92
N ILE A 13 -5.32 -20.39 25.31
CA ILE A 13 -5.28 -20.38 24.05
C ILE A 13 -4.63 -19.25 23.52
N PHE A 14 -3.69 -19.30 22.81
CA PHE A 14 -3.07 -18.35 22.22
C PHE A 14 -3.45 -18.15 20.95
N SER A 15 -4.26 -17.41 20.58
CA SER A 15 -4.54 -17.13 19.29
C SER A 15 -3.41 -16.42 18.73
N ALA A 16 -2.81 -16.96 17.87
CA ALA A 16 -1.80 -16.37 17.26
C ALA A 16 -2.33 -15.40 16.34
N VAL A 17 -2.24 -14.26 16.57
CA VAL A 17 -2.69 -13.34 15.75
C VAL A 17 -1.68 -13.13 14.72
N ASN A 18 -2.01 -13.29 13.53
CA ASN A 18 -1.17 -12.99 12.53
C ASN A 18 -1.03 -11.57 12.44
N ALA A 19 0.01 -11.07 12.75
CA ALA A 19 0.21 -9.71 12.64
C ALA A 19 0.51 -9.37 11.25
N GLN A 20 -0.45 -9.33 10.43
CA GLN A 20 -0.20 -8.83 9.16
C GLN A 20 -0.30 -7.36 9.24
N ASP A 21 0.65 -6.66 8.69
CA ASP A 21 0.62 -5.23 8.64
C ASP A 21 -0.58 -4.85 7.80
N PRO A 22 -1.57 -4.22 8.35
CA PRO A 22 -2.77 -3.89 7.59
C PRO A 22 -2.50 -2.91 6.45
N ALA A 23 -1.37 -2.23 6.45
CA ALA A 23 -1.07 -1.32 5.37
C ALA A 23 -0.51 -2.03 4.17
N LYS A 24 -0.12 -3.29 4.29
CA LYS A 24 0.45 -3.98 3.16
C LYS A 24 -0.40 -5.14 2.75
N LYS A 25 -1.51 -4.86 2.15
CA LYS A 25 -2.32 -5.91 1.61
C LYS A 25 -1.67 -6.42 0.35
N LYS A 26 -1.83 -7.67 0.07
CA LYS A 26 -1.33 -8.22 -1.15
C LYS A 26 -2.10 -7.65 -2.31
N LEU A 27 -1.42 -7.11 -3.27
CA LEU A 27 -2.06 -6.52 -4.42
C LEU A 27 -2.30 -7.59 -5.48
N VAL A 28 -3.53 -7.68 -5.95
CA VAL A 28 -3.90 -8.69 -6.92
C VAL A 28 -4.68 -8.06 -8.05
N PHE A 29 -4.28 -8.34 -9.26
CA PHE A 29 -4.98 -7.84 -10.44
C PHE A 29 -6.35 -8.53 -10.54
N ASN A 30 -7.38 -7.73 -10.71
CA ASN A 30 -8.73 -8.24 -10.88
C ASN A 30 -9.25 -7.83 -12.25
N PRO A 31 -9.41 -8.77 -13.18
CA PRO A 31 -9.85 -8.39 -14.53
C PRO A 31 -11.24 -7.79 -14.61
N LYS A 32 -12.02 -7.91 -13.54
CA LYS A 32 -13.36 -7.34 -13.52
C LYS A 32 -13.34 -5.87 -13.11
N ASN A 33 -12.24 -5.37 -12.59
CA ASN A 33 -12.16 -3.99 -12.16
C ASN A 33 -11.48 -3.15 -13.24
N PRO A 34 -11.82 -1.87 -13.33
CA PRO A 34 -11.14 -1.02 -14.31
C PRO A 34 -9.67 -0.85 -13.96
N THR A 35 -8.84 -0.75 -14.97
CA THR A 35 -7.42 -0.50 -14.81
C THR A 35 -7.14 0.88 -15.40
N TYR A 36 -6.41 1.68 -14.66
CA TYR A 36 -6.09 3.03 -15.08
C TYR A 36 -4.59 3.18 -15.27
N GLU A 37 -4.20 3.90 -16.30
CA GLU A 37 -2.80 4.24 -16.46
C GLU A 37 -2.61 5.63 -15.88
N VAL A 38 -1.72 5.77 -14.94
CA VAL A 38 -1.54 7.01 -14.20
C VAL A 38 -0.07 7.37 -14.10
N GLU A 39 0.21 8.62 -13.78
CA GLU A 39 1.55 9.03 -13.42
C GLU A 39 1.73 8.78 -11.92
N ALA A 40 2.87 8.24 -11.53
CA ALA A 40 3.18 7.90 -10.15
C ALA A 40 4.55 8.42 -9.79
N THR A 41 4.70 8.94 -8.59
CA THR A 41 5.97 9.49 -8.13
C THR A 41 5.92 9.76 -6.63
N CYS A 42 6.97 10.32 -6.08
CA CYS A 42 6.93 10.84 -4.72
C CYS A 42 6.11 12.12 -4.74
N GLY A 43 4.96 12.10 -4.10
CA GLY A 43 4.04 13.23 -4.12
C GLY A 43 4.64 14.49 -3.52
N THR A 44 5.37 14.35 -2.43
CA THR A 44 5.95 15.51 -1.76
C THR A 44 7.14 16.06 -2.54
N CYS A 45 7.84 15.24 -3.31
CA CYS A 45 9.01 15.68 -4.06
C CYS A 45 8.65 16.22 -5.44
N MET A 46 7.85 15.48 -6.19
CA MET A 46 7.64 15.81 -7.59
C MET A 46 6.30 16.48 -7.87
N PHE A 47 5.27 16.16 -7.09
CA PHE A 47 3.97 16.80 -7.26
C PHE A 47 3.75 17.97 -6.33
N LYS A 48 4.73 18.25 -5.47
CA LYS A 48 4.67 19.37 -4.53
C LYS A 48 3.49 19.30 -3.58
N MET A 49 3.11 18.10 -3.22
CA MET A 49 2.03 17.89 -2.27
C MET A 49 2.54 18.09 -0.85
N GLU A 50 1.67 18.44 0.06
CA GLU A 50 2.05 18.63 1.45
C GLU A 50 2.10 17.28 2.15
N GLY A 51 3.12 17.07 2.93
CA GLY A 51 3.26 15.83 3.68
C GLY A 51 4.65 15.72 4.26
N LYS A 52 4.86 14.71 5.08
CA LYS A 52 6.15 14.47 5.69
C LYS A 52 6.83 13.32 4.99
N GLY A 53 8.06 13.55 4.54
CA GLY A 53 8.83 12.50 3.90
C GLY A 53 8.34 12.18 2.50
N CYS A 54 8.90 11.14 1.93
CA CYS A 54 8.52 10.72 0.58
C CYS A 54 7.32 9.78 0.65
N LEU A 55 6.24 10.21 0.04
CA LEU A 55 5.02 9.42 0.02
C LEU A 55 4.60 9.19 -1.42
N LEU A 56 4.25 7.98 -1.75
CA LEU A 56 3.82 7.64 -3.10
C LEU A 56 2.51 8.34 -3.42
N ALA A 57 2.44 8.92 -4.61
CA ALA A 57 1.23 9.57 -5.07
C ALA A 57 1.02 9.27 -6.54
N ILE A 58 -0.22 9.38 -6.99
CA ILE A 58 -0.55 9.25 -8.39
C ILE A 58 -1.39 10.43 -8.83
N LYS A 59 -1.36 10.69 -10.14
CA LYS A 59 -2.26 11.67 -10.73
C LYS A 59 -3.40 10.90 -11.37
N PHE A 60 -4.60 11.05 -10.85
CA PHE A 60 -5.75 10.34 -11.33
C PHE A 60 -6.81 11.34 -11.77
N LYS A 61 -7.16 11.31 -13.03
CA LYS A 61 -8.18 12.21 -13.59
C LYS A 61 -7.87 13.68 -13.29
N GLY A 62 -6.60 14.03 -13.41
CA GLY A 62 -6.17 15.43 -13.27
C GLY A 62 -5.92 15.89 -11.85
N LYS A 63 -6.09 15.01 -10.86
CA LYS A 63 -5.88 15.38 -9.47
C LYS A 63 -4.85 14.44 -8.83
N ASN A 64 -4.04 14.97 -7.94
CA ASN A 64 -3.01 14.18 -7.28
C ASN A 64 -3.54 13.60 -5.98
N TYR A 65 -3.28 12.33 -5.74
CA TYR A 65 -3.71 11.64 -4.53
C TYR A 65 -2.55 10.86 -3.95
N PHE A 66 -2.41 10.89 -2.64
CA PHE A 66 -1.50 9.94 -1.99
C PHE A 66 -2.10 8.54 -2.10
N VAL A 67 -1.24 7.54 -2.12
CA VAL A 67 -1.63 6.16 -2.35
C VAL A 67 -1.60 5.36 -1.07
N ASP A 68 -2.65 4.59 -0.83
CA ASP A 68 -2.67 3.60 0.23
C ASP A 68 -2.62 2.22 -0.41
N GLY A 69 -1.98 1.28 0.22
CA GLY A 69 -1.90 -0.09 -0.24
C GLY A 69 -0.53 -0.51 -0.76
N THR A 70 0.31 0.44 -1.12
CA THR A 70 1.68 0.16 -1.51
C THR A 70 2.53 1.39 -1.24
N ASP A 71 3.81 1.21 -1.11
CA ASP A 71 4.74 2.29 -0.79
C ASP A 71 5.80 2.45 -1.85
N LEU A 72 6.51 3.56 -1.80
CA LEU A 72 7.58 3.83 -2.73
C LEU A 72 8.61 2.72 -2.79
N ASP A 73 8.98 2.22 -1.62
CA ASP A 73 10.06 1.24 -1.53
C ASP A 73 9.66 -0.14 -2.06
N ASP A 74 8.39 -0.36 -2.26
CA ASP A 74 7.93 -1.62 -2.83
C ASP A 74 8.24 -1.70 -4.33
N HIS A 75 8.68 -0.63 -4.94
CA HIS A 75 8.85 -0.55 -6.39
C HIS A 75 10.27 -0.12 -6.78
N GLY A 76 11.25 -0.42 -5.95
CA GLY A 76 12.64 -0.10 -6.21
C GLY A 76 13.12 1.04 -5.34
N ASP A 77 14.35 1.45 -5.55
CA ASP A 77 14.96 2.48 -4.74
C ASP A 77 14.43 3.85 -5.18
N ALA A 78 13.69 4.49 -4.32
CA ALA A 78 13.07 5.78 -4.64
C ALA A 78 14.11 6.88 -4.85
N HIS A 79 15.29 6.73 -4.29
CA HIS A 79 16.33 7.74 -4.40
C HIS A 79 17.26 7.52 -5.59
N ASP A 80 17.05 6.45 -6.35
CA ASP A 80 17.81 6.20 -7.54
C ASP A 80 17.53 7.30 -8.55
N SER A 81 18.39 7.47 -9.53
CA SER A 81 18.21 8.53 -10.53
C SER A 81 16.88 8.40 -11.27
N GLU A 82 16.38 7.18 -11.41
CA GLU A 82 15.09 6.97 -12.02
C GLU A 82 14.03 6.53 -11.00
N GLY A 83 14.31 6.73 -9.73
CA GLY A 83 13.36 6.41 -8.67
C GLY A 83 12.28 7.47 -8.51
N PHE A 84 11.31 7.19 -7.68
CA PHE A 84 10.15 8.07 -7.51
C PHE A 84 10.51 9.44 -6.96
N CYS A 85 11.60 9.58 -6.24
CA CYS A 85 11.98 10.89 -5.71
C CYS A 85 12.58 11.79 -6.79
N ASN A 86 12.97 11.21 -7.92
CA ASN A 86 13.63 11.94 -8.98
C ASN A 86 12.92 11.89 -10.33
N ALA A 87 11.90 11.10 -10.44
CA ALA A 87 11.23 10.90 -11.73
C ALA A 87 9.75 10.61 -11.54
N ILE A 88 8.97 11.01 -12.52
CA ILE A 88 7.56 10.65 -12.59
C ILE A 88 7.48 9.45 -13.53
N LYS A 89 6.86 8.38 -13.06
CA LYS A 89 6.77 7.15 -13.81
C LYS A 89 5.33 6.85 -14.14
N LYS A 90 5.11 5.97 -15.07
CA LYS A 90 3.76 5.54 -15.39
C LYS A 90 3.47 4.21 -14.73
N ALA A 91 2.26 4.03 -14.31
CA ALA A 91 1.84 2.80 -13.65
C ALA A 91 0.43 2.44 -14.06
N LYS A 92 0.14 1.15 -14.01
CA LYS A 92 -1.22 0.65 -14.15
C LYS A 92 -1.74 0.36 -12.76
N VAL A 93 -2.90 0.89 -12.45
CA VAL A 93 -3.46 0.72 -11.11
C VAL A 93 -4.93 0.34 -11.17
N GLN A 94 -5.35 -0.38 -10.17
CA GLN A 94 -6.77 -0.60 -9.90
C GLN A 94 -7.02 -0.15 -8.47
N GLY A 95 -8.17 0.39 -8.20
CA GLY A 95 -8.50 0.87 -6.87
C GLY A 95 -9.54 1.95 -6.91
N SER A 96 -9.69 2.65 -5.82
CA SER A 96 -10.70 3.70 -5.71
C SER A 96 -10.28 4.77 -4.74
N ILE A 97 -10.96 5.90 -4.79
CA ILE A 97 -10.68 7.00 -3.90
C ILE A 97 -11.41 6.77 -2.58
N VAL A 98 -10.66 6.76 -1.49
CA VAL A 98 -11.22 6.57 -0.16
C VAL A 98 -10.64 7.66 0.71
N LYS A 99 -11.48 8.49 1.27
CA LYS A 99 -11.05 9.58 2.16
C LYS A 99 -10.00 10.47 1.51
N ASP A 100 -10.22 10.82 0.27
CA ASP A 100 -9.35 11.72 -0.47
C ASP A 100 -7.96 11.14 -0.73
N ARG A 101 -7.81 9.85 -0.64
CA ARG A 101 -6.58 9.13 -0.97
C ARG A 101 -6.96 8.03 -1.98
N PHE A 102 -5.99 7.55 -2.72
CA PHE A 102 -6.27 6.48 -3.68
C PHE A 102 -5.81 5.16 -3.07
N GLU A 103 -6.79 4.30 -2.78
CA GLU A 103 -6.48 3.00 -2.22
C GLU A 103 -6.33 2.03 -3.37
N VAL A 104 -5.11 1.57 -3.62
CA VAL A 104 -4.86 0.66 -4.72
C VAL A 104 -5.11 -0.77 -4.31
N THR A 105 -5.67 -1.52 -5.23
CA THR A 105 -5.78 -2.95 -5.09
C THR A 105 -4.84 -3.66 -6.04
N TYR A 106 -4.26 -2.92 -6.98
CA TYR A 106 -3.26 -3.42 -7.92
C TYR A 106 -2.40 -2.25 -8.38
N PHE A 107 -1.11 -2.45 -8.48
CA PHE A 107 -0.18 -1.41 -8.90
C PHE A 107 0.99 -2.06 -9.63
N GLU A 108 1.23 -1.65 -10.84
CA GLU A 108 2.34 -2.16 -11.61
C GLU A 108 3.00 -1.04 -12.38
N LEU A 109 4.30 -0.88 -12.22
CA LEU A 109 5.03 0.11 -13.00
C LEU A 109 5.12 -0.33 -14.45
N ILE A 110 4.91 0.60 -15.35
CA ILE A 110 5.03 0.33 -16.76
C ILE A 110 6.48 0.58 -17.14
N LYS A 111 7.10 -0.44 -17.67
CA LYS A 111 8.48 -0.30 -18.10
C LYS A 111 8.49 0.16 -19.55
N LYS A 112 9.41 1.03 -19.85
CA LYS A 112 9.56 1.47 -21.22
C LYS A 112 10.27 0.44 -22.06
#